data_edfbe72f2edbfff4fd10ec741ab6bf09
#
_entry.id   edfbe72f2edbfff4fd10ec741ab6bf09
#
_cell.length_a   1.000
_cell.length_b   1.000
_cell.length_c   1.000
_cell.angle_alpha   90.00
_cell.angle_beta   90.00
_cell.angle_gamma   90.00
#
_symmetry.space_group_name_H-M   'P 1'
#
loop_
_entity.id
_entity.type
_entity.pdbx_description
1 polymer ?
#
loop_
_entity_poly.entity_id
_entity_poly.type
_entity_poly.pdbx_seq_one_letter_code
_entity_poly.pdbx_strand_id
1 'polypeptide(L)'
;MNERNAELQSIQETINLYVHGLQTGNIDMLRKAFHPKAMMYGVSPNNVTIVEIEGLYGFVAANFPPPKSDDPHQCFITNIQFAGNAASVEMVEESAYGNDYTNYFQLLKIEGNWLIVCKTYNANTH
;
A
#
# COMPACT_ATOMS: atom_id res chain seq x y z
N MET A 1 14.28 2.28 24.94
CA MET A 1 13.73 2.41 24.07
C MET A 1 12.67 1.95 24.09
N ASN A 2 12.17 1.93 23.27
CA ASN A 2 10.89 1.79 23.63
C ASN A 2 10.15 1.01 22.60
N GLU A 3 9.14 0.29 23.11
CA GLU A 3 8.30 -0.55 22.31
C GLU A 3 7.61 0.23 21.22
N ARG A 4 7.31 1.52 21.48
CA ARG A 4 6.64 2.36 20.51
C ARG A 4 7.46 2.52 19.22
N ASN A 5 8.76 2.78 19.36
CA ASN A 5 9.61 2.92 18.18
C ASN A 5 9.75 1.60 17.41
N ALA A 6 9.79 0.48 18.13
CA ALA A 6 9.85 -0.83 17.48
C ALA A 6 8.57 -1.12 16.70
N GLU A 7 7.41 -0.74 17.25
CA GLU A 7 6.14 -0.94 16.52
C GLU A 7 6.07 -0.05 15.30
N LEU A 8 6.48 1.22 15.42
CA LEU A 8 6.49 2.11 14.26
C LEU A 8 7.38 1.57 13.15
N GLN A 9 8.54 1.02 13.51
CA GLN A 9 9.45 0.44 12.53
C GLN A 9 8.82 -0.78 11.85
N SER A 10 8.15 -1.64 12.62
CA SER A 10 7.49 -2.83 12.07
C SER A 10 6.36 -2.46 11.11
N ILE A 11 5.58 -1.43 11.45
CA ILE A 11 4.53 -0.93 10.56
C ILE A 11 5.15 -0.42 9.25
N GLN A 12 6.23 0.36 9.34
CA GLN A 12 6.94 0.86 8.16
C GLN A 12 7.46 -0.27 7.29
N GLU A 13 7.95 -1.36 7.90
CA GLU A 13 8.46 -2.51 7.16
C GLU A 13 7.34 -3.16 6.33
N THR A 14 6.13 -3.23 6.88
CA THR A 14 4.99 -3.76 6.14
C THR A 14 4.68 -2.87 4.93
N ILE A 15 4.67 -1.55 5.12
CA ILE A 15 4.43 -0.62 4.02
C ILE A 15 5.54 -0.74 2.97
N ASN A 16 6.80 -0.95 3.40
CA ASN A 16 7.91 -1.11 2.45
C ASN A 16 7.76 -2.37 1.59
N LEU A 17 7.17 -3.44 2.11
CA LEU A 17 6.85 -4.62 1.29
C LEU A 17 5.90 -4.25 0.17
N TYR A 18 4.89 -3.45 0.46
CA TYR A 18 3.96 -2.96 -0.55
C TYR A 18 4.70 -2.13 -1.61
N VAL A 19 5.50 -1.15 -1.18
CA VAL A 19 6.21 -0.26 -2.09
C VAL A 19 7.15 -1.04 -3.00
N HIS A 20 7.99 -1.89 -2.43
CA HIS A 20 8.96 -2.67 -3.21
C HIS A 20 8.27 -3.69 -4.10
N GLY A 21 7.16 -4.27 -3.62
CA GLY A 21 6.38 -5.20 -4.44
C GLY A 21 5.84 -4.53 -5.70
N LEU A 22 5.31 -3.30 -5.56
CA LEU A 22 4.86 -2.52 -6.71
C LEU A 22 6.00 -2.16 -7.64
N GLN A 23 7.11 -1.71 -7.08
CA GLN A 23 8.25 -1.24 -7.89
C GLN A 23 8.92 -2.36 -8.67
N THR A 24 8.86 -3.59 -8.16
CA THR A 24 9.54 -4.72 -8.79
C THR A 24 8.57 -5.70 -9.44
N GLY A 25 7.25 -5.46 -9.34
CA GLY A 25 6.26 -6.39 -9.86
C GLY A 25 6.25 -7.72 -9.10
N ASN A 26 6.72 -7.73 -7.86
CA ASN A 26 6.86 -8.95 -7.07
C ASN A 26 5.58 -9.23 -6.29
N ILE A 27 4.72 -10.08 -6.86
CA ILE A 27 3.43 -10.39 -6.26
C ILE A 27 3.60 -11.09 -4.91
N ASP A 28 4.59 -11.97 -4.76
CA ASP A 28 4.82 -12.66 -3.49
C ASP A 28 5.13 -11.66 -2.37
N MET A 29 5.88 -10.61 -2.69
CA MET A 29 6.20 -9.56 -1.74
C MET A 29 4.94 -8.78 -1.34
N LEU A 30 4.07 -8.48 -2.32
CA LEU A 30 2.79 -7.84 -2.04
C LEU A 30 1.93 -8.69 -1.12
N ARG A 31 1.89 -10.01 -1.38
CA ARG A 31 1.09 -10.92 -0.55
C ARG A 31 1.57 -10.96 0.90
N LYS A 32 2.84 -10.67 1.14
CA LYS A 32 3.36 -10.61 2.52
C LYS A 32 2.91 -9.36 3.24
N ALA A 33 2.58 -8.30 2.52
CA ALA A 33 2.14 -7.04 3.12
C ALA A 33 0.68 -7.06 3.54
N PHE A 34 -0.16 -7.85 2.84
CA PHE A 34 -1.61 -7.82 3.02
C PHE A 34 -2.13 -9.10 3.65
N HIS A 35 -3.19 -8.94 4.45
CA HIS A 35 -3.98 -10.10 4.87
C HIS A 35 -4.68 -10.68 3.65
N PRO A 36 -4.86 -12.02 3.57
CA PRO A 36 -5.52 -12.63 2.40
C PRO A 36 -6.94 -12.11 2.15
N LYS A 37 -7.64 -11.63 3.17
CA LYS A 37 -9.00 -11.12 3.06
C LYS A 37 -9.05 -9.59 2.98
N ALA A 38 -7.93 -8.94 2.76
CA ALA A 38 -7.89 -7.48 2.66
C ALA A 38 -8.72 -7.01 1.47
N MET A 39 -9.25 -5.79 1.59
CA MET A 39 -10.05 -5.15 0.55
C MET A 39 -9.36 -3.89 0.06
N MET A 40 -9.63 -3.52 -1.18
CA MET A 40 -9.15 -2.29 -1.77
C MET A 40 -10.32 -1.47 -2.26
N TYR A 41 -10.36 -0.19 -1.87
CA TYR A 41 -11.39 0.76 -2.24
C TYR A 41 -10.71 1.99 -2.81
N GLY A 42 -11.12 2.42 -3.99
CA GLY A 42 -10.45 3.59 -4.56
C GLY A 42 -11.35 4.39 -5.46
N VAL A 43 -10.95 5.65 -5.64
CA VAL A 43 -11.61 6.54 -6.59
C VAL A 43 -10.59 7.18 -7.50
N SER A 44 -11.00 7.41 -8.73
CA SER A 44 -10.28 8.23 -9.69
C SER A 44 -11.33 9.15 -10.32
N PRO A 45 -10.93 10.10 -11.19
CA PRO A 45 -11.91 11.04 -11.73
C PRO A 45 -13.13 10.38 -12.37
N ASN A 46 -12.97 9.19 -12.96
CA ASN A 46 -14.06 8.56 -13.71
C ASN A 46 -14.46 7.19 -13.20
N ASN A 47 -13.95 6.75 -12.04
CA ASN A 47 -14.17 5.37 -11.65
C ASN A 47 -14.10 5.18 -10.13
N VAL A 48 -14.89 4.20 -9.64
CA VAL A 48 -14.82 3.73 -8.26
C VAL A 48 -14.44 2.26 -8.31
N THR A 49 -13.46 1.87 -7.50
CA THR A 49 -12.98 0.49 -7.42
C THR A 49 -13.29 -0.06 -6.03
N ILE A 50 -13.97 -1.19 -5.98
CA ILE A 50 -14.20 -1.92 -4.72
C ILE A 50 -13.95 -3.38 -5.05
N VAL A 51 -12.80 -3.90 -4.59
CA VAL A 51 -12.38 -5.26 -4.93
C VAL A 51 -11.64 -5.91 -3.77
N GLU A 52 -11.57 -7.23 -3.79
CA GLU A 52 -10.66 -7.94 -2.89
C GLU A 52 -9.23 -7.61 -3.32
N ILE A 53 -8.29 -7.76 -2.38
CA ILE A 53 -6.90 -7.37 -2.65
C ILE A 53 -6.27 -8.15 -3.82
N GLU A 54 -6.80 -9.33 -4.15
CA GLU A 54 -6.34 -10.06 -5.33
C GLU A 54 -6.44 -9.23 -6.61
N GLY A 55 -7.37 -8.29 -6.64
CA GLY A 55 -7.49 -7.36 -7.78
C GLY A 55 -6.26 -6.50 -7.98
N LEU A 56 -5.59 -6.11 -6.89
CA LEU A 56 -4.33 -5.36 -6.99
C LEU A 56 -3.25 -6.25 -7.61
N TYR A 57 -3.16 -7.50 -7.17
CA TYR A 57 -2.15 -8.42 -7.69
C TYR A 57 -2.36 -8.68 -9.18
N GLY A 58 -3.61 -8.83 -9.60
CA GLY A 58 -3.94 -8.99 -11.01
C GLY A 58 -3.57 -7.77 -11.84
N PHE A 59 -3.83 -6.57 -11.30
CA PHE A 59 -3.48 -5.33 -11.98
C PHE A 59 -1.96 -5.22 -12.16
N VAL A 60 -1.19 -5.48 -11.10
CA VAL A 60 0.27 -5.41 -11.17
C VAL A 60 0.80 -6.44 -12.17
N ALA A 61 0.31 -7.67 -12.11
CA ALA A 61 0.77 -8.73 -13.02
C ALA A 61 0.49 -8.37 -14.48
N ALA A 62 -0.65 -7.74 -14.76
CA ALA A 62 -1.04 -7.38 -16.13
C ALA A 62 -0.31 -6.13 -16.65
N ASN A 63 0.15 -5.25 -15.77
CA ASN A 63 0.67 -3.94 -16.16
C ASN A 63 2.15 -3.72 -15.86
N PHE A 64 2.83 -4.71 -15.28
CA PHE A 64 4.26 -4.59 -15.03
C PHE A 64 5.04 -5.08 -16.26
N PRO A 65 6.09 -4.38 -16.70
CA PRO A 65 6.57 -3.12 -16.15
C PRO A 65 5.69 -1.95 -16.56
N PRO A 66 5.56 -0.94 -15.70
CA PRO A 66 4.75 0.22 -16.05
C PRO A 66 5.38 1.01 -17.18
N PRO A 67 4.60 1.87 -17.86
CA PRO A 67 5.16 2.73 -18.91
C PRO A 67 6.31 3.55 -18.36
N LYS A 68 7.33 3.77 -19.20
CA LYS A 68 8.44 4.63 -18.80
C LYS A 68 7.94 6.03 -18.54
N SER A 69 8.46 6.65 -17.48
CA SER A 69 8.16 8.02 -17.13
C SER A 69 9.46 8.73 -16.80
N ASP A 70 9.52 10.02 -17.09
CA ASP A 70 10.67 10.82 -16.68
C ASP A 70 10.69 11.01 -15.17
N ASP A 71 9.54 10.84 -14.51
CA ASP A 71 9.44 11.00 -13.07
C ASP A 71 9.51 9.63 -12.39
N PRO A 72 10.39 9.46 -11.41
CA PRO A 72 10.50 8.19 -10.72
C PRO A 72 9.29 7.94 -9.80
N HIS A 73 8.97 6.67 -9.59
CA HIS A 73 7.98 6.29 -8.58
C HIS A 73 8.55 6.60 -7.20
N GLN A 74 7.87 7.43 -6.45
CA GLN A 74 8.29 7.82 -5.11
C GLN A 74 7.11 7.68 -4.14
N CYS A 75 7.42 7.32 -2.90
CA CYS A 75 6.42 7.14 -1.85
C CYS A 75 6.84 7.90 -0.60
N PHE A 76 5.87 8.58 0.02
CA PHE A 76 6.12 9.37 1.21
C PHE A 76 5.07 9.03 2.26
N ILE A 77 5.49 8.47 3.40
CA ILE A 77 4.58 8.26 4.52
C ILE A 77 4.38 9.61 5.20
N THR A 78 3.14 10.07 5.25
CA THR A 78 2.80 11.37 5.81
C THR A 78 2.23 11.28 7.22
N ASN A 79 1.76 10.12 7.62
CA ASN A 79 1.22 9.95 8.96
C ASN A 79 1.14 8.47 9.31
N ILE A 80 1.50 8.13 10.54
CA ILE A 80 1.31 6.80 11.11
C ILE A 80 0.72 6.98 12.49
N GLN A 81 -0.38 6.27 12.77
CA GLN A 81 -0.98 6.22 14.09
C GLN A 81 -1.24 4.77 14.45
N PHE A 82 -1.02 4.40 15.70
CA PHE A 82 -1.40 3.08 16.15
C PHE A 82 -1.77 3.09 17.62
N ALA A 83 -2.61 2.12 17.99
CA ALA A 83 -3.00 1.89 19.37
C ALA A 83 -3.13 0.37 19.53
N GLY A 84 -2.33 -0.22 20.42
CA GLY A 84 -2.33 -1.67 20.57
C GLY A 84 -1.97 -2.36 19.27
N ASN A 85 -2.88 -3.18 18.77
CA ASN A 85 -2.65 -4.00 17.58
C ASN A 85 -3.38 -3.49 16.33
N ALA A 86 -3.73 -2.21 16.30
CA ALA A 86 -4.37 -1.59 15.14
C ALA A 86 -3.62 -0.33 14.74
N ALA A 87 -3.52 -0.09 13.43
CA ALA A 87 -2.77 1.07 12.92
C ALA A 87 -3.41 1.64 11.67
N SER A 88 -3.16 2.94 11.46
CA SER A 88 -3.52 3.65 10.24
C SER A 88 -2.27 4.31 9.66
N VAL A 89 -2.10 4.22 8.34
CA VAL A 89 -0.97 4.86 7.66
C VAL A 89 -1.50 5.65 6.48
N GLU A 90 -1.05 6.90 6.36
CA GLU A 90 -1.32 7.72 5.18
C GLU A 90 -0.03 7.81 4.37
N MET A 91 -0.13 7.56 3.05
CA MET A 91 1.04 7.57 2.18
C MET A 91 0.72 8.17 0.84
N VAL A 92 1.54 9.10 0.39
CA VAL A 92 1.44 9.68 -0.95
C VAL A 92 2.36 8.92 -1.88
N GLU A 93 1.86 8.52 -3.04
CA GLU A 93 2.65 7.92 -4.10
C GLU A 93 2.66 8.83 -5.30
N GLU A 94 3.83 9.03 -5.89
CA GLU A 94 3.98 9.82 -7.11
C GLU A 94 4.47 8.93 -8.24
N SER A 95 3.86 9.10 -9.41
CA SER A 95 4.26 8.39 -10.65
C SER A 95 4.17 6.87 -10.53
N ALA A 96 3.10 6.38 -9.91
CA ALA A 96 2.85 4.95 -9.80
C ALA A 96 1.94 4.52 -10.95
N TYR A 97 2.47 3.79 -11.91
CA TYR A 97 1.71 3.28 -13.06
C TYR A 97 0.91 4.37 -13.78
N GLY A 98 1.49 5.57 -13.87
CA GLY A 98 0.90 6.70 -14.61
C GLY A 98 0.03 7.64 -13.76
N ASN A 99 -0.10 7.37 -12.48
CA ASN A 99 -0.94 8.18 -11.59
C ASN A 99 -0.21 8.60 -10.33
N ASP A 100 -0.73 9.62 -9.69
CA ASP A 100 -0.36 9.95 -8.31
C ASP A 100 -1.50 9.48 -7.41
N TYR A 101 -1.16 8.95 -6.25
CA TYR A 101 -2.14 8.41 -5.31
C TYR A 101 -1.93 9.00 -3.93
N THR A 102 -3.04 9.19 -3.20
CA THR A 102 -2.98 9.28 -1.75
C THR A 102 -3.63 8.02 -1.22
N ASN A 103 -2.88 7.27 -0.43
CA ASN A 103 -3.31 5.99 0.10
C ASN A 103 -3.55 6.07 1.59
N TYR A 104 -4.61 5.41 2.05
CA TYR A 104 -4.90 5.24 3.47
C TYR A 104 -4.95 3.76 3.74
N PHE A 105 -4.02 3.28 4.57
CA PHE A 105 -3.94 1.87 4.91
C PHE A 105 -4.41 1.66 6.32
N GLN A 106 -5.20 0.60 6.54
CA GLN A 106 -5.53 0.13 7.87
C GLN A 106 -4.81 -1.18 8.09
N LEU A 107 -4.16 -1.34 9.24
CA LEU A 107 -3.38 -2.52 9.54
C LEU A 107 -3.81 -3.11 10.87
N LEU A 108 -3.66 -4.41 10.99
CA LEU A 108 -3.82 -5.12 12.26
C LEU A 108 -2.57 -5.95 12.51
N LYS A 109 -2.19 -6.03 13.78
CA LYS A 109 -1.11 -6.92 14.18
C LYS A 109 -1.72 -8.27 14.52
N ILE A 110 -1.43 -9.27 13.70
CA ILE A 110 -2.02 -10.61 13.79
C ILE A 110 -0.89 -11.60 13.98
N GLU A 111 -0.91 -12.34 15.08
CA GLU A 111 0.12 -13.33 15.40
C GLU A 111 1.52 -12.72 15.30
N GLY A 112 1.65 -11.50 15.82
CA GLY A 112 2.95 -10.82 15.88
C GLY A 112 3.35 -10.07 14.63
N ASN A 113 2.54 -10.11 13.56
CA ASN A 113 2.88 -9.47 12.29
C ASN A 113 1.87 -8.39 11.91
N TRP A 114 2.37 -7.22 11.51
CA TRP A 114 1.50 -6.18 10.99
C TRP A 114 1.13 -6.49 9.56
N LEU A 115 -0.18 -6.55 9.29
CA LEU A 115 -0.71 -6.84 7.96
C LEU A 115 -1.72 -5.77 7.57
N ILE A 116 -1.67 -5.34 6.31
CA ILE A 116 -2.66 -4.39 5.78
C ILE A 116 -3.96 -5.14 5.57
N VAL A 117 -5.05 -4.64 6.13
CA VAL A 117 -6.38 -5.25 5.98
C VAL A 117 -7.30 -4.43 5.09
N CYS A 118 -6.97 -3.16 4.85
CA CYS A 118 -7.77 -2.30 3.97
C CYS A 118 -6.85 -1.27 3.33
N LYS A 119 -7.01 -1.09 2.02
CA LYS A 119 -6.32 -0.04 1.27
C LYS A 119 -7.37 0.83 0.62
N THR A 120 -7.39 2.11 0.97
CA THR A 120 -8.28 3.09 0.36
C THR A 120 -7.42 4.11 -0.36
N TYR A 121 -7.80 4.53 -1.57
CA TYR A 121 -6.97 5.49 -2.29
C TYR A 121 -7.80 6.48 -3.10
N ASN A 122 -7.19 7.63 -3.33
CA ASN A 122 -7.65 8.59 -4.33
C ASN A 122 -6.54 8.67 -5.39
N ALA A 123 -6.91 8.50 -6.65
CA ALA A 123 -5.97 8.55 -7.77
C ALA A 123 -6.19 9.82 -8.57
N ASN A 124 -5.09 10.51 -8.89
CA ASN A 124 -5.10 11.66 -9.78
C ASN A 124 -4.26 11.31 -11.00
N THR A 125 -4.84 11.51 -12.18
CA THR A 125 -4.12 11.27 -13.42
C THR A 125 -3.19 12.44 -13.72
N HIS A 126 -1.99 12.14 -14.14
CA HIS A 126 -1.05 13.17 -14.57
C HIS A 126 -1.53 13.90 -15.79
#